data_0609c260914140d6a666285826e5f65d
#
_entry.id   0609c260914140d6a666285826e5f65d
#
_cell.length_a   1.000
_cell.length_b   1.000
_cell.length_c   1.000
_cell.angle_alpha   90.00
_cell.angle_beta   90.00
_cell.angle_gamma   90.00
#
_symmetry.space_group_name_H-M   'P 1'
#
loop_
_entity.id
_entity.type
_entity.pdbx_description
1 polymer ?
#
loop_
_entity_poly.entity_id
_entity_poly.type
_entity_poly.pdbx_seq_one_letter_code
_entity_poly.pdbx_strand_id
1 'polypeptide(L)'
;NTSFLVLKNCTAAPLASLPCQEFSEFRKALIQAVAEKKMRVSSFFALQEKEGHKLIAVLADDASSSLCLISAVVGSSYESLTKECPQFHWFEREIAEQSGIMPLGHPWLKPIRFHKTMNGAPDVWGRAGEPVAGVTDYFTMKGSAAHEVAVGPVHAGVIEPGHFRF
;
A
#
# COMPACT_ATOMS: atom_id res chain seq x y z
N ASN A 1 -3.11 23.75 -11.45
CA ASN A 1 -3.14 23.73 -9.98
C ASN A 1 -3.80 22.43 -9.52
N THR A 2 -2.99 21.49 -9.09
CA THR A 2 -3.50 20.23 -8.50
C THR A 2 -4.11 20.59 -7.14
N SER A 3 -5.42 20.43 -7.00
CA SER A 3 -6.12 20.73 -5.75
C SER A 3 -6.35 19.46 -4.94
N PHE A 4 -5.97 19.48 -3.67
CA PHE A 4 -6.39 18.47 -2.70
C PHE A 4 -7.72 18.89 -2.07
N LEU A 5 -8.54 17.91 -1.71
CA LEU A 5 -9.60 18.13 -0.73
C LEU A 5 -8.95 18.20 0.66
N VAL A 6 -9.08 19.32 1.33
CA VAL A 6 -8.48 19.54 2.66
C VAL A 6 -9.55 19.36 3.71
N LEU A 7 -9.32 18.46 4.68
CA LEU A 7 -10.22 18.16 5.78
C LEU A 7 -9.51 18.34 7.12
N LYS A 8 -10.23 18.79 8.12
CA LYS A 8 -9.79 18.66 9.52
C LYS A 8 -9.90 17.20 9.95
N ASN A 9 -9.02 16.78 10.83
CA ASN A 9 -9.13 15.45 11.43
C ASN A 9 -10.52 15.24 12.08
N CYS A 10 -11.02 14.02 12.04
CA CYS A 10 -12.34 13.63 12.53
C CYS A 10 -13.52 14.31 11.80
N THR A 11 -13.32 14.85 10.59
CA THR A 11 -14.43 15.31 9.75
C THR A 11 -14.71 14.34 8.61
N ALA A 12 -15.92 14.34 8.10
CA ALA A 12 -16.33 13.54 6.97
C ALA A 12 -16.59 14.40 5.73
N ALA A 13 -16.36 13.83 4.55
CA ALA A 13 -16.72 14.42 3.28
C ALA A 13 -17.34 13.34 2.36
N PRO A 14 -18.28 13.71 1.48
CA PRO A 14 -18.78 12.78 0.48
C PRO A 14 -17.66 12.29 -0.45
N LEU A 15 -17.62 11.00 -0.75
CA LEU A 15 -16.64 10.44 -1.70
C LEU A 15 -16.68 11.14 -3.07
N ALA A 16 -17.86 11.58 -3.50
CA ALA A 16 -18.05 12.32 -4.73
C ALA A 16 -17.37 13.70 -4.77
N SER A 17 -17.03 14.27 -3.60
CA SER A 17 -16.31 15.55 -3.51
C SER A 17 -14.79 15.40 -3.64
N LEU A 18 -14.29 14.17 -3.68
CA LEU A 18 -12.86 13.88 -3.78
C LEU A 18 -12.35 14.26 -5.17
N PRO A 19 -11.35 15.17 -5.30
CA PRO A 19 -10.77 15.51 -6.58
C PRO A 19 -10.19 14.27 -7.27
N CYS A 20 -10.54 14.09 -8.53
CA CYS A 20 -10.01 13.05 -9.39
C CYS A 20 -9.15 13.68 -10.47
N GLN A 21 -7.90 13.26 -10.58
CA GLN A 21 -6.91 13.82 -11.50
C GLN A 21 -6.48 12.76 -12.52
N GLU A 22 -5.90 13.20 -13.64
CA GLU A 22 -5.11 12.31 -14.48
C GLU A 22 -3.95 11.72 -13.66
N PHE A 23 -3.60 10.47 -13.89
CA PHE A 23 -2.64 9.75 -13.04
C PHE A 23 -1.27 10.45 -12.99
N SER A 24 -0.79 11.02 -14.09
CA SER A 24 0.48 11.76 -14.13
C SER A 24 0.50 12.95 -13.18
N GLU A 25 -0.59 13.73 -13.14
CA GLU A 25 -0.72 14.88 -12.25
C GLU A 25 -0.94 14.45 -10.79
N PHE A 26 -1.73 13.39 -10.57
CA PHE A 26 -1.89 12.77 -9.26
C PHE A 26 -0.54 12.33 -8.69
N ARG A 27 0.25 11.55 -9.47
CA ARG A 27 1.58 11.07 -9.08
C ARG A 27 2.52 12.22 -8.73
N LYS A 28 2.61 13.22 -9.61
CA LYS A 28 3.44 14.41 -9.42
C LYS A 28 3.07 15.16 -8.13
N ALA A 29 1.76 15.36 -7.91
CA ALA A 29 1.27 16.05 -6.71
C ALA A 29 1.63 15.30 -5.42
N LEU A 30 1.52 13.97 -5.40
CA LEU A 30 1.89 13.16 -4.25
C LEU A 30 3.39 13.20 -3.97
N ILE A 31 4.22 13.05 -4.99
CA ILE A 31 5.68 13.15 -4.85
C ILE A 31 6.06 14.52 -4.29
N GLN A 32 5.51 15.59 -4.85
CA GLN A 32 5.78 16.96 -4.38
C GLN A 32 5.33 17.16 -2.92
N ALA A 33 4.13 16.69 -2.58
CA ALA A 33 3.61 16.83 -1.22
C ALA A 33 4.47 16.08 -0.18
N VAL A 34 4.89 14.87 -0.50
CA VAL A 34 5.67 14.03 0.43
C VAL A 34 7.14 14.45 0.46
N ALA A 35 7.79 14.59 -0.70
CA ALA A 35 9.23 14.85 -0.77
C ALA A 35 9.58 16.31 -0.39
N GLU A 36 8.81 17.29 -0.89
CA GLU A 36 9.12 18.71 -0.69
C GLU A 36 8.42 19.29 0.55
N LYS A 37 7.10 19.06 0.68
CA LYS A 37 6.31 19.63 1.78
C LYS A 37 6.33 18.78 3.05
N LYS A 38 7.01 17.61 3.02
CA LYS A 38 7.18 16.72 4.17
C LYS A 38 5.86 16.18 4.76
N MET A 39 4.81 16.11 3.95
CA MET A 39 3.57 15.48 4.35
C MET A 39 3.76 13.97 4.55
N ARG A 40 3.00 13.39 5.47
CA ARG A 40 3.04 11.93 5.70
C ARG A 40 1.95 11.24 4.90
N VAL A 41 2.28 10.08 4.34
CA VAL A 41 1.25 9.20 3.75
C VAL A 41 0.49 8.53 4.89
N SER A 42 -0.74 8.96 5.12
CA SER A 42 -1.62 8.38 6.13
C SER A 42 -2.32 7.12 5.61
N SER A 43 -2.73 7.13 4.35
CA SER A 43 -3.33 5.98 3.68
C SER A 43 -3.18 6.10 2.16
N PHE A 44 -3.02 4.95 1.50
CA PHE A 44 -3.06 4.85 0.05
C PHE A 44 -3.66 3.50 -0.34
N PHE A 45 -4.77 3.51 -1.06
CA PHE A 45 -5.53 2.29 -1.37
C PHE A 45 -6.32 2.43 -2.67
N ALA A 46 -6.86 1.32 -3.15
CA ALA A 46 -7.68 1.26 -4.35
C ALA A 46 -9.13 0.90 -4.00
N LEU A 47 -10.07 1.53 -4.68
CA LEU A 47 -11.47 1.13 -4.71
C LEU A 47 -11.81 0.60 -6.10
N GLN A 48 -12.58 -0.48 -6.14
CA GLN A 48 -13.12 -1.00 -7.40
C GLN A 48 -14.18 -0.03 -7.94
N GLU A 49 -14.03 0.39 -9.19
CA GLU A 49 -15.00 1.15 -9.96
C GLU A 49 -15.66 0.24 -11.01
N LYS A 50 -16.66 0.75 -11.72
CA LYS A 50 -17.29 0.01 -12.81
C LYS A 50 -16.30 -0.30 -13.94
N GLU A 51 -15.42 0.65 -14.22
CA GLU A 51 -14.35 0.52 -15.20
C GLU A 51 -13.03 0.91 -14.53
N GLY A 52 -12.20 -0.11 -14.21
CA GLY A 52 -10.91 0.10 -13.57
C GLY A 52 -10.98 0.27 -12.05
N HIS A 53 -10.06 1.03 -11.52
CA HIS A 53 -9.91 1.25 -10.08
C HIS A 53 -9.62 2.73 -9.78
N LYS A 54 -10.19 3.22 -8.71
CA LYS A 54 -9.85 4.55 -8.18
C LYS A 54 -8.80 4.42 -7.08
N LEU A 55 -7.60 4.93 -7.33
CA LEU A 55 -6.59 5.12 -6.30
C LEU A 55 -6.95 6.34 -5.47
N ILE A 56 -6.85 6.21 -4.15
CA ILE A 56 -7.10 7.28 -3.19
C ILE A 56 -5.89 7.43 -2.30
N ALA A 57 -5.35 8.63 -2.21
CA ALA A 57 -4.29 8.99 -1.29
C ALA A 57 -4.81 9.96 -0.24
N VAL A 58 -4.46 9.68 1.02
CA VAL A 58 -4.69 10.53 2.17
C VAL A 58 -3.34 10.91 2.75
N LEU A 59 -3.01 12.18 2.68
CA LEU A 59 -1.79 12.73 3.26
C LEU A 59 -2.13 13.51 4.53
N ALA A 60 -1.29 13.40 5.54
CA ALA A 60 -1.38 14.21 6.74
C ALA A 60 -0.39 15.38 6.66
N ASP A 61 -0.91 16.57 6.81
CA ASP A 61 -0.14 17.80 7.00
C ASP A 61 -0.08 18.12 8.50
N ASP A 62 1.03 17.77 9.12
CA ASP A 62 1.21 17.94 10.56
C ASP A 62 1.31 19.43 10.95
N ALA A 63 1.78 20.28 10.06
CA ALA A 63 1.91 21.72 10.31
C ALA A 63 0.54 22.41 10.45
N SER A 64 -0.42 22.02 9.62
CA SER A 64 -1.79 22.57 9.65
C SER A 64 -2.79 21.69 10.39
N SER A 65 -2.36 20.52 10.90
CA SER A 65 -3.23 19.51 11.53
C SER A 65 -4.42 19.11 10.64
N SER A 66 -4.15 18.97 9.34
CA SER A 66 -5.17 18.65 8.34
C SER A 66 -4.84 17.40 7.53
N LEU A 67 -5.86 16.86 6.87
CA LEU A 67 -5.74 15.78 5.91
C LEU A 67 -5.97 16.31 4.51
N CYS A 68 -5.11 15.90 3.58
CA CYS A 68 -5.17 16.27 2.17
C CYS A 68 -5.46 15.03 1.34
N LEU A 69 -6.57 15.02 0.63
CA LEU A 69 -7.07 13.87 -0.12
C LEU A 69 -7.09 14.17 -1.62
N ILE A 70 -6.72 13.17 -2.41
CA ILE A 70 -6.74 13.23 -3.87
C ILE A 70 -6.94 11.83 -4.44
N SER A 71 -7.46 11.72 -5.64
CA SER A 71 -7.65 10.43 -6.32
C SER A 71 -7.28 10.48 -7.79
N ALA A 72 -7.09 9.29 -8.38
CA ALA A 72 -6.95 9.08 -9.81
C ALA A 72 -7.58 7.74 -10.19
N VAL A 73 -8.06 7.62 -11.42
CA VAL A 73 -8.53 6.36 -11.98
C VAL A 73 -7.39 5.69 -12.74
N VAL A 74 -7.21 4.38 -12.53
CA VAL A 74 -6.21 3.57 -13.21
C VAL A 74 -6.83 2.26 -13.71
N GLY A 75 -6.19 1.63 -14.68
CA GLY A 75 -6.54 0.30 -15.15
C GLY A 75 -5.93 -0.80 -14.29
N SER A 76 -5.32 -1.77 -14.94
CA SER A 76 -4.63 -2.91 -14.28
C SER A 76 -3.22 -2.60 -13.79
N SER A 77 -2.70 -1.41 -14.08
CA SER A 77 -1.34 -1.00 -13.66
C SER A 77 -1.19 0.51 -13.57
N TYR A 78 -0.18 0.95 -12.84
CA TYR A 78 0.25 2.35 -12.73
C TYR A 78 1.75 2.42 -12.41
N GLU A 79 2.37 3.56 -12.67
CA GLU A 79 3.77 3.78 -12.33
C GLU A 79 3.93 3.96 -10.81
N SER A 80 4.79 3.14 -10.19
CA SER A 80 5.02 3.17 -8.73
C SER A 80 5.50 4.53 -8.23
N LEU A 81 5.05 4.90 -7.04
CA LEU A 81 5.52 6.06 -6.29
C LEU A 81 6.69 5.72 -5.36
N THR A 82 6.84 4.45 -4.98
CA THR A 82 7.79 4.01 -3.94
C THR A 82 9.23 4.39 -4.24
N LYS A 83 9.61 4.42 -5.52
CA LYS A 83 10.99 4.74 -5.93
C LYS A 83 11.41 6.14 -5.49
N GLU A 84 10.54 7.11 -5.62
CA GLU A 84 10.76 8.51 -5.22
C GLU A 84 10.26 8.79 -3.80
N CYS A 85 9.23 8.08 -3.36
CA CYS A 85 8.59 8.26 -2.05
C CYS A 85 8.46 6.92 -1.32
N PRO A 86 9.46 6.47 -0.55
CA PRO A 86 9.43 5.17 0.14
C PRO A 86 8.24 4.98 1.10
N GLN A 87 7.56 6.06 1.52
CA GLN A 87 6.35 5.97 2.35
C GLN A 87 5.20 5.20 1.68
N PHE A 88 5.19 5.09 0.33
CA PHE A 88 4.17 4.34 -0.40
C PHE A 88 4.45 2.83 -0.47
N HIS A 89 5.63 2.36 -0.07
CA HIS A 89 6.11 1.00 -0.27
C HIS A 89 5.11 -0.09 0.15
N TRP A 90 4.61 -0.02 1.37
CA TRP A 90 3.70 -1.04 1.90
C TRP A 90 2.30 -0.94 1.26
N PHE A 91 1.82 0.27 1.05
CA PHE A 91 0.52 0.50 0.43
C PHE A 91 0.46 -0.02 -1.01
N GLU A 92 1.50 0.21 -1.81
CA GLU A 92 1.55 -0.29 -3.19
C GLU A 92 1.61 -1.81 -3.25
N ARG A 93 2.31 -2.45 -2.33
CA ARG A 93 2.32 -3.92 -2.20
C ARG A 93 0.94 -4.45 -1.81
N GLU A 94 0.24 -3.78 -0.89
CA GLU A 94 -1.12 -4.14 -0.52
C GLU A 94 -2.10 -3.97 -1.69
N ILE A 95 -2.02 -2.88 -2.44
CA ILE A 95 -2.83 -2.66 -3.66
C ILE A 95 -2.59 -3.79 -4.67
N ALA A 96 -1.34 -4.18 -4.89
CA ALA A 96 -0.99 -5.28 -5.78
C ALA A 96 -1.60 -6.61 -5.31
N GLU A 97 -1.58 -6.87 -4.02
CA GLU A 97 -2.08 -8.09 -3.41
C GLU A 97 -3.61 -8.12 -3.30
N GLN A 98 -4.23 -7.01 -2.88
CA GLN A 98 -5.65 -7.00 -2.58
C GLN A 98 -6.53 -6.60 -3.77
N SER A 99 -6.02 -5.82 -4.69
CA SER A 99 -6.78 -5.27 -5.83
C SER A 99 -6.31 -5.77 -7.18
N GLY A 100 -5.19 -6.50 -7.26
CA GLY A 100 -4.65 -7.02 -8.51
C GLY A 100 -4.11 -5.93 -9.45
N ILE A 101 -3.72 -4.77 -8.94
CA ILE A 101 -3.21 -3.66 -9.74
C ILE A 101 -1.69 -3.61 -9.64
N MET A 102 -1.00 -3.67 -10.77
CA MET A 102 0.46 -3.72 -10.83
C MET A 102 1.12 -2.33 -10.67
N PRO A 103 1.86 -2.06 -9.57
CA PRO A 103 2.71 -0.88 -9.46
C PRO A 103 4.01 -1.08 -10.24
N LEU A 104 4.06 -0.57 -11.48
CA LEU A 104 5.20 -0.74 -12.38
C LEU A 104 6.46 -0.05 -11.83
N GLY A 105 7.57 -0.78 -11.82
CA GLY A 105 8.85 -0.27 -11.32
C GLY A 105 8.96 -0.22 -9.79
N HIS A 106 8.05 -0.84 -9.06
CA HIS A 106 8.18 -0.97 -7.61
C HIS A 106 9.48 -1.71 -7.25
N PRO A 107 10.34 -1.18 -6.36
CA PRO A 107 11.68 -1.72 -6.14
C PRO A 107 11.72 -3.08 -5.46
N TRP A 108 10.67 -3.45 -4.74
CA TRP A 108 10.59 -4.71 -4.02
C TRP A 108 9.14 -5.19 -3.86
N LEU A 109 8.55 -5.61 -4.98
CA LEU A 109 7.16 -6.04 -5.01
C LEU A 109 7.02 -7.49 -4.52
N LYS A 110 6.53 -7.63 -3.29
CA LYS A 110 6.23 -8.91 -2.63
C LYS A 110 4.91 -8.84 -1.88
N PRO A 111 4.22 -9.96 -1.69
CA PRO A 111 3.01 -10.02 -0.85
C PRO A 111 3.29 -9.56 0.59
N ILE A 112 2.26 -9.07 1.25
CA ILE A 112 2.31 -8.55 2.63
C ILE A 112 1.40 -9.33 3.56
N ARG A 113 0.10 -9.42 3.21
CA ARG A 113 -0.95 -9.89 4.11
C ARG A 113 -1.26 -11.35 3.93
N PHE A 114 -1.08 -11.88 2.73
CA PHE A 114 -1.47 -13.25 2.38
C PHE A 114 -2.96 -13.53 2.66
N HIS A 115 -3.80 -12.51 2.47
CA HIS A 115 -5.25 -12.61 2.57
C HIS A 115 -5.86 -12.84 1.18
N LYS A 116 -7.10 -13.30 1.17
CA LYS A 116 -7.91 -13.35 -0.04
C LYS A 116 -8.06 -11.94 -0.63
N THR A 117 -8.00 -11.85 -1.95
CA THR A 117 -8.21 -10.56 -2.64
C THR A 117 -9.63 -10.03 -2.41
N MET A 118 -9.80 -8.73 -2.40
CA MET A 118 -11.08 -8.08 -2.10
C MET A 118 -12.19 -8.43 -3.09
N ASN A 119 -11.85 -8.63 -4.36
CA ASN A 119 -12.81 -8.93 -5.44
C ASN A 119 -12.86 -10.40 -5.83
N GLY A 120 -12.08 -11.28 -5.17
CA GLY A 120 -11.97 -12.69 -5.51
C GLY A 120 -11.22 -13.00 -6.81
N ALA A 121 -10.75 -12.00 -7.54
CA ALA A 121 -9.90 -12.18 -8.71
C ALA A 121 -8.46 -12.51 -8.28
N PRO A 122 -7.62 -13.09 -9.16
CA PRO A 122 -6.21 -13.27 -8.84
C PRO A 122 -5.50 -11.95 -8.56
N ASP A 123 -4.53 -11.99 -7.65
CA ASP A 123 -3.62 -10.87 -7.42
C ASP A 123 -2.60 -10.71 -8.58
N VAL A 124 -1.68 -9.75 -8.47
CA VAL A 124 -0.67 -9.51 -9.52
C VAL A 124 0.31 -10.67 -9.72
N TRP A 125 0.41 -11.60 -8.79
CA TRP A 125 1.22 -12.83 -8.92
C TRP A 125 0.42 -14.03 -9.42
N GLY A 126 -0.86 -13.83 -9.77
CA GLY A 126 -1.74 -14.89 -10.24
C GLY A 126 -2.23 -15.84 -9.15
N ARG A 127 -2.09 -15.47 -7.88
CA ARG A 127 -2.59 -16.28 -6.77
C ARG A 127 -4.10 -16.08 -6.64
N ALA A 128 -4.83 -17.18 -6.61
CA ALA A 128 -6.28 -17.21 -6.43
C ALA A 128 -6.65 -18.26 -5.37
N GLY A 129 -7.79 -18.07 -4.73
CA GLY A 129 -8.31 -19.01 -3.72
C GLY A 129 -8.05 -18.54 -2.28
N GLU A 130 -8.25 -19.48 -1.34
CA GLU A 130 -8.05 -19.19 0.08
C GLU A 130 -6.55 -19.28 0.42
N PRO A 131 -5.95 -18.19 0.90
CA PRO A 131 -4.55 -18.21 1.31
C PRO A 131 -4.38 -19.06 2.59
N VAL A 132 -3.24 -19.73 2.69
CA VAL A 132 -2.85 -20.43 3.90
C VAL A 132 -1.95 -19.52 4.72
N ALA A 133 -2.42 -19.11 5.88
CA ALA A 133 -1.67 -18.24 6.76
C ALA A 133 -0.33 -18.87 7.17
N GLY A 134 0.75 -18.10 7.12
CA GLY A 134 2.09 -18.55 7.46
C GLY A 134 2.80 -19.38 6.39
N VAL A 135 2.15 -19.67 5.25
CA VAL A 135 2.80 -20.32 4.10
C VAL A 135 3.30 -19.27 3.13
N THR A 136 4.59 -19.03 3.14
CA THR A 136 5.25 -18.06 2.27
C THR A 136 6.59 -18.61 1.78
N ASP A 137 7.16 -17.96 0.75
CA ASP A 137 8.51 -18.26 0.30
C ASP A 137 9.52 -17.60 1.25
N TYR A 138 10.32 -18.42 1.92
CA TYR A 138 11.42 -17.95 2.74
C TYR A 138 12.75 -18.15 2.04
N PHE A 139 13.74 -17.34 2.37
CA PHE A 139 15.11 -17.67 2.05
C PHE A 139 15.49 -18.98 2.75
N THR A 140 15.91 -19.96 1.96
CA THR A 140 16.39 -21.23 2.49
C THR A 140 17.89 -21.29 2.28
N MET A 141 18.64 -21.28 3.37
CA MET A 141 20.07 -21.60 3.32
C MET A 141 20.26 -23.12 3.25
N LYS A 142 21.04 -23.54 2.26
CA LYS A 142 21.38 -24.96 2.08
C LYS A 142 22.81 -25.20 2.49
N GLY A 143 23.06 -26.25 3.25
CA GLY A 143 24.39 -26.68 3.66
C GLY A 143 24.36 -27.46 4.97
N SER A 144 25.35 -28.31 5.17
CA SER A 144 25.46 -29.15 6.39
C SER A 144 25.72 -28.35 7.67
N ALA A 145 26.12 -27.09 7.53
CA ALA A 145 26.37 -26.18 8.65
C ALA A 145 25.20 -25.21 8.89
N ALA A 146 24.12 -25.27 8.08
CA ALA A 146 22.96 -24.43 8.27
C ALA A 146 22.03 -25.06 9.32
N HIS A 147 21.76 -24.31 10.38
CA HIS A 147 20.78 -24.68 11.40
C HIS A 147 19.62 -23.69 11.34
N GLU A 148 18.41 -24.23 11.28
CA GLU A 148 17.21 -23.42 11.36
C GLU A 148 16.70 -23.38 12.79
N VAL A 149 16.56 -22.20 13.36
CA VAL A 149 16.15 -22.00 14.76
C VAL A 149 14.88 -21.18 14.82
N ALA A 150 13.84 -21.73 15.45
CA ALA A 150 12.63 -21.00 15.80
C ALA A 150 12.77 -20.39 17.21
N VAL A 151 12.51 -19.10 17.33
CA VAL A 151 12.48 -18.39 18.60
C VAL A 151 11.08 -17.84 18.83
N GLY A 152 10.43 -18.27 19.89
CA GLY A 152 9.10 -17.78 20.25
C GLY A 152 8.48 -18.53 21.43
N PRO A 153 7.35 -18.04 21.96
CA PRO A 153 6.71 -16.78 21.59
C PRO A 153 7.47 -15.55 22.05
N VAL A 154 7.65 -14.58 21.18
CA VAL A 154 8.32 -13.30 21.49
C VAL A 154 7.27 -12.22 21.50
N HIS A 155 7.12 -11.46 22.59
CA HIS A 155 6.13 -10.36 22.68
C HIS A 155 6.63 -9.18 23.55
N ALA A 156 7.57 -9.35 24.44
CA ALA A 156 8.09 -8.34 25.36
C ALA A 156 7.02 -7.51 26.10
N GLY A 157 5.80 -8.02 26.22
CA GLY A 157 4.66 -7.28 26.78
C GLY A 157 4.14 -6.12 25.93
N VAL A 158 4.62 -5.96 24.70
CA VAL A 158 4.34 -4.80 23.82
C VAL A 158 3.66 -5.21 22.52
N ILE A 159 4.03 -6.34 21.95
CA ILE A 159 3.50 -6.87 20.69
C ILE A 159 2.69 -8.13 20.92
N GLU A 160 1.88 -8.51 19.95
CA GLU A 160 1.24 -9.82 19.93
C GLU A 160 2.29 -10.92 19.91
N PRO A 161 2.05 -12.08 20.59
CA PRO A 161 2.98 -13.20 20.55
C PRO A 161 3.28 -13.66 19.13
N GLY A 162 4.54 -13.72 18.79
CA GLY A 162 5.01 -14.15 17.48
C GLY A 162 6.22 -15.07 17.57
N HIS A 163 6.54 -15.73 16.47
CA HIS A 163 7.73 -16.56 16.33
C HIS A 163 8.66 -15.95 15.29
N PHE A 164 9.95 -15.89 15.63
CA PHE A 164 11.01 -15.61 14.68
C PHE A 164 11.65 -16.90 14.20
N ARG A 165 12.01 -16.92 12.93
CA ARG A 165 12.75 -17.99 12.29
C ARG A 165 14.05 -17.41 11.74
N PHE A 166 15.16 -17.98 12.13
CA PHE A 166 16.51 -17.56 11.76
C PHE A 166 17.25 -18.66 11.00
#